data_f151bd67de99db5ff157340028a4189b
#
_entry.id   f151bd67de99db5ff157340028a4189b
#
_cell.length_a   1.000
_cell.length_b   1.000
_cell.length_c   1.000
_cell.angle_alpha   90.00
_cell.angle_beta   90.00
_cell.angle_gamma   90.00
#
_symmetry.space_group_name_H-M   'P 1'
#
loop_
_entity.id
_entity.type
_entity.pdbx_description
1 polymer ?
#
loop_
_entity_poly.entity_id
_entity_poly.type
_entity_poly.pdbx_seq_one_letter_code
_entity_poly.pdbx_strand_id
1 'polypeptide(L)'
;MNWGVSLIEKKYIMPDPEGAAWDWFITAFRDGECAMQTAEVYTVSSFAGTMEDEFGFVMFPAGPNGTMATVPFDNVVVVPNVTRDDPEFVDKLMFAYNLYTEPAPGWSLDDAWKQTYYAQFTDQRAVDETLELMREDEHRILDYQSMIPDTDYGDFTYSVYALAKKPAEQLEEMTPTWNSKIEKANAD
;
A
#
# COMPACT_ATOMS: atom_id res chain seq x y z
N MET A 1 11.52 -10.37 8.67
CA MET A 1 11.32 -9.90 10.06
C MET A 1 12.63 -9.58 10.79
N ASN A 2 13.60 -10.50 10.92
CA ASN A 2 14.88 -10.23 11.60
C ASN A 2 15.66 -9.02 11.02
N TRP A 3 15.57 -8.79 9.72
CA TRP A 3 16.17 -7.62 9.09
C TRP A 3 15.55 -6.32 9.61
N GLY A 4 14.21 -6.22 9.65
CA GLY A 4 13.53 -5.04 10.19
C GLY A 4 13.87 -4.78 11.66
N VAL A 5 13.89 -5.83 12.49
CA VAL A 5 14.33 -5.73 13.90
C VAL A 5 15.75 -5.17 13.98
N SER A 6 16.66 -5.63 13.11
CA SER A 6 18.03 -5.14 13.10
C SER A 6 18.17 -3.66 12.76
N LEU A 7 17.24 -3.10 11.97
CA LEU A 7 17.22 -1.66 11.68
C LEU A 7 16.85 -0.84 12.92
N ILE A 8 15.90 -1.33 13.70
CA ILE A 8 15.49 -0.69 14.96
C ILE A 8 16.62 -0.74 15.98
N GLU A 9 17.22 -1.91 16.19
CA GLU A 9 18.34 -2.11 17.12
C GLU A 9 19.55 -1.23 16.77
N LYS A 10 19.80 -1.02 15.46
CA LYS A 10 20.86 -0.15 14.96
C LYS A 10 20.47 1.34 14.92
N LYS A 11 19.24 1.67 15.31
CA LYS A 11 18.70 3.04 15.29
C LYS A 11 18.71 3.68 13.91
N TYR A 12 18.43 2.88 12.87
CA TYR A 12 18.23 3.38 11.50
C TYR A 12 16.79 3.80 11.25
N ILE A 13 15.86 3.37 12.10
CA ILE A 13 14.45 3.78 12.06
C ILE A 13 14.25 4.91 13.05
N MET A 14 13.65 5.99 12.57
CA MET A 14 13.24 7.12 13.39
C MET A 14 12.18 6.68 14.40
N PRO A 15 12.34 6.94 15.69
CA PRO A 15 11.33 6.59 16.68
C PRO A 15 10.10 7.49 16.55
N ASP A 16 8.94 6.95 16.88
CA ASP A 16 7.71 7.74 16.93
C ASP A 16 7.84 8.89 17.92
N PRO A 17 7.57 10.14 17.50
CA PRO A 17 7.53 11.26 18.41
C PRO A 17 6.39 11.10 19.44
N GLU A 18 6.60 11.57 20.66
CA GLU A 18 5.57 11.52 21.70
C GLU A 18 4.31 12.29 21.27
N GLY A 19 3.16 11.61 21.29
CA GLY A 19 1.88 12.20 20.88
C GLY A 19 1.72 12.40 19.38
N ALA A 20 2.58 11.80 18.56
CA ALA A 20 2.49 11.88 17.10
C ALA A 20 1.16 11.33 16.58
N ALA A 21 0.66 11.93 15.48
CA ALA A 21 -0.42 11.36 14.69
C ALA A 21 0.06 10.05 14.04
N TRP A 22 -0.88 9.17 13.66
CA TRP A 22 -0.55 7.87 13.06
C TRP A 22 0.26 8.00 11.75
N ASP A 23 0.15 9.12 11.05
CA ASP A 23 0.76 9.42 9.76
C ASP A 23 1.93 10.43 9.86
N TRP A 24 2.47 10.64 11.05
CA TRP A 24 3.56 11.59 11.33
C TRP A 24 4.77 11.41 10.41
N PHE A 25 5.07 10.18 9.99
CA PHE A 25 6.19 9.85 9.12
C PHE A 25 6.08 10.47 7.72
N ILE A 26 4.85 10.74 7.25
CA ILE A 26 4.62 11.45 5.99
C ILE A 26 5.18 12.88 6.10
N THR A 27 4.86 13.55 7.18
CA THR A 27 5.37 14.90 7.46
C THR A 27 6.88 14.89 7.68
N ALA A 28 7.41 13.93 8.45
CA ALA A 28 8.84 13.81 8.68
C ALA A 28 9.65 13.63 7.39
N PHE A 29 9.15 12.84 6.44
CA PHE A 29 9.80 12.70 5.14
C PHE A 29 9.69 13.98 4.31
N ARG A 30 8.51 14.56 4.22
CA ARG A 30 8.29 15.80 3.47
C ARG A 30 9.17 16.95 3.95
N ASP A 31 9.35 17.05 5.26
CA ASP A 31 10.13 18.12 5.91
C ASP A 31 11.65 17.79 5.97
N GLY A 32 12.09 16.68 5.34
CA GLY A 32 13.50 16.31 5.23
C GLY A 32 14.12 15.73 6.51
N GLU A 33 13.31 15.33 7.48
CA GLU A 33 13.79 14.75 8.74
C GLU A 33 14.27 13.30 8.60
N CYS A 34 13.84 12.60 7.56
CA CYS A 34 14.30 11.25 7.21
C CYS A 34 14.58 11.11 5.71
N ALA A 35 15.59 10.31 5.38
CA ALA A 35 16.05 10.14 4.00
C ALA A 35 15.17 9.16 3.17
N MET A 36 14.43 8.29 3.82
CA MET A 36 13.57 7.28 3.19
C MET A 36 12.38 6.97 4.08
N GLN A 37 11.25 6.69 3.45
CA GLN A 37 10.10 6.10 4.14
C GLN A 37 9.49 4.97 3.33
N THR A 38 8.80 4.06 3.99
CA THR A 38 7.92 3.11 3.31
C THR A 38 6.56 3.75 3.08
N ALA A 39 6.04 3.65 1.85
CA ALA A 39 4.79 4.29 1.49
C ALA A 39 4.04 3.50 0.42
N GLU A 40 2.74 3.63 0.42
CA GLU A 40 1.93 3.27 -0.72
C GLU A 40 2.02 4.35 -1.81
N VAL A 41 1.76 3.96 -3.06
CA VAL A 41 1.90 4.87 -4.22
C VAL A 41 1.03 6.12 -4.07
N TYR A 42 -0.17 6.01 -3.52
CA TYR A 42 -1.07 7.16 -3.35
C TYR A 42 -0.52 8.25 -2.40
N THR A 43 0.41 7.88 -1.51
CA THR A 43 1.02 8.84 -0.56
C THR A 43 1.82 9.92 -1.27
N VAL A 44 2.24 9.69 -2.52
CA VAL A 44 2.97 10.70 -3.32
C VAL A 44 2.20 12.02 -3.43
N SER A 45 0.86 11.97 -3.43
CA SER A 45 0.02 13.17 -3.45
C SER A 45 0.24 14.10 -2.24
N SER A 46 0.77 13.58 -1.13
CA SER A 46 1.10 14.36 0.06
C SER A 46 2.42 15.13 -0.07
N PHE A 47 3.25 14.77 -1.04
CA PHE A 47 4.54 15.40 -1.33
C PHE A 47 4.47 16.31 -2.53
N ALA A 48 3.64 15.99 -3.52
CA ALA A 48 3.51 16.71 -4.77
C ALA A 48 3.23 18.20 -4.54
N GLY A 49 4.14 19.06 -5.00
CA GLY A 49 4.03 20.52 -4.89
C GLY A 49 4.22 21.09 -3.48
N THR A 50 4.55 20.27 -2.48
CA THR A 50 4.77 20.70 -1.09
C THR A 50 6.18 20.41 -0.59
N MET A 51 6.81 19.36 -1.09
CA MET A 51 8.19 19.01 -0.77
C MET A 51 9.16 19.89 -1.57
N GLU A 52 10.16 20.46 -0.91
CA GLU A 52 11.18 21.30 -1.55
C GLU A 52 12.26 20.44 -2.25
N ASP A 53 12.54 19.26 -1.70
CA ASP A 53 13.53 18.36 -2.25
C ASP A 53 12.95 17.46 -3.34
N GLU A 54 13.81 17.08 -4.29
CA GLU A 54 13.45 16.04 -5.26
C GLU A 54 13.42 14.67 -4.57
N PHE A 55 12.40 13.88 -4.89
CA PHE A 55 12.26 12.53 -4.37
C PHE A 55 11.94 11.53 -5.49
N GLY A 56 12.40 10.30 -5.31
CA GLY A 56 12.10 9.17 -6.17
C GLY A 56 11.23 8.13 -5.48
N PHE A 57 10.85 7.12 -6.23
CA PHE A 57 10.10 5.98 -5.74
C PHE A 57 10.72 4.68 -6.25
N VAL A 58 10.94 3.72 -5.39
CA VAL A 58 11.53 2.43 -5.73
C VAL A 58 10.76 1.30 -5.04
N MET A 59 10.71 0.14 -5.70
CA MET A 59 10.14 -1.04 -5.07
C MET A 59 10.96 -1.44 -3.84
N PHE A 60 10.28 -2.10 -2.90
CA PHE A 60 10.96 -2.71 -1.77
C PHE A 60 12.03 -3.70 -2.27
N PRO A 61 13.22 -3.72 -1.67
CA PRO A 61 14.30 -4.62 -2.10
C PRO A 61 13.85 -6.09 -2.09
N ALA A 62 14.36 -6.85 -3.05
CA ALA A 62 14.10 -8.27 -3.09
C ALA A 62 14.54 -8.97 -1.80
N GLY A 63 13.72 -9.89 -1.33
CA GLY A 63 14.05 -10.76 -0.20
C GLY A 63 15.16 -11.76 -0.54
N PRO A 64 15.52 -12.65 0.41
CA PRO A 64 16.60 -13.65 0.19
C PRO A 64 16.36 -14.58 -1.01
N ASN A 65 15.12 -14.75 -1.43
CA ASN A 65 14.74 -15.57 -2.59
C ASN A 65 14.81 -14.81 -3.93
N GLY A 66 15.25 -13.54 -3.92
CA GLY A 66 15.37 -12.73 -5.12
C GLY A 66 14.04 -12.21 -5.70
N THR A 67 12.93 -12.36 -4.96
CA THR A 67 11.61 -11.89 -5.40
C THR A 67 11.33 -10.50 -4.87
N MET A 68 11.06 -9.56 -5.77
CA MET A 68 10.39 -8.29 -5.45
C MET A 68 8.89 -8.51 -5.56
N ALA A 69 8.12 -7.94 -4.64
CA ALA A 69 6.68 -8.12 -4.61
C ALA A 69 5.97 -6.82 -4.26
N THR A 70 4.80 -6.64 -4.86
CA THR A 70 3.85 -5.58 -4.53
C THR A 70 2.49 -6.18 -4.27
N VAL A 71 1.74 -5.57 -3.36
CA VAL A 71 0.35 -5.94 -3.07
C VAL A 71 -0.54 -4.84 -3.65
N PRO A 72 -1.32 -5.13 -4.71
CA PRO A 72 -2.29 -4.17 -5.21
C PRO A 72 -3.46 -4.05 -4.22
N PHE A 73 -3.90 -2.81 -3.96
CA PHE A 73 -5.16 -2.56 -3.28
C PHE A 73 -6.28 -2.41 -4.33
N ASP A 74 -7.32 -3.19 -4.18
CA ASP A 74 -8.49 -3.09 -5.03
C ASP A 74 -9.49 -2.07 -4.43
N ASN A 75 -9.70 -0.97 -5.13
CA ASN A 75 -10.77 -0.04 -4.80
C ASN A 75 -12.04 -0.46 -5.53
N VAL A 76 -13.05 -0.83 -4.78
CA VAL A 76 -14.36 -1.24 -5.31
C VAL A 76 -15.29 -0.04 -5.33
N VAL A 77 -15.81 0.29 -6.52
CA VAL A 77 -16.88 1.27 -6.67
C VAL A 77 -18.22 0.56 -6.55
N VAL A 78 -19.05 1.04 -5.64
CA VAL A 78 -20.38 0.45 -5.38
C VAL A 78 -21.48 1.46 -5.64
N VAL A 79 -22.60 0.98 -6.20
CA VAL A 79 -23.83 1.77 -6.33
C VAL A 79 -24.74 1.41 -5.15
N PRO A 80 -25.15 2.38 -4.33
CA PRO A 80 -26.00 2.11 -3.19
C PRO A 80 -27.34 1.47 -3.59
N ASN A 81 -27.82 0.49 -2.83
CA ASN A 81 -29.05 -0.24 -3.11
C ASN A 81 -30.29 0.66 -3.13
N VAL A 82 -30.26 1.83 -2.50
CA VAL A 82 -31.35 2.82 -2.53
C VAL A 82 -31.69 3.34 -3.93
N THR A 83 -30.79 3.16 -4.90
CA THR A 83 -30.99 3.55 -6.31
C THR A 83 -31.57 2.42 -7.18
N ARG A 84 -31.74 1.22 -6.62
CA ARG A 84 -32.16 0.02 -7.38
C ARG A 84 -33.51 0.19 -8.10
N ASP A 85 -34.43 0.94 -7.49
CA ASP A 85 -35.78 1.10 -8.00
C ASP A 85 -35.92 2.27 -9.00
N ASP A 86 -34.79 2.95 -9.32
CA ASP A 86 -34.70 3.99 -10.35
C ASP A 86 -33.63 3.61 -11.41
N PRO A 87 -34.00 2.77 -12.39
CA PRO A 87 -33.05 2.34 -13.44
C PRO A 87 -32.50 3.51 -14.28
N GLU A 88 -33.29 4.54 -14.51
CA GLU A 88 -32.85 5.72 -15.28
C GLU A 88 -31.76 6.49 -14.55
N PHE A 89 -31.86 6.60 -13.24
CA PHE A 89 -30.82 7.22 -12.43
C PHE A 89 -29.54 6.35 -12.43
N VAL A 90 -29.67 5.05 -12.30
CA VAL A 90 -28.51 4.12 -12.36
C VAL A 90 -27.80 4.22 -13.71
N ASP A 91 -28.53 4.27 -14.82
CA ASP A 91 -27.94 4.41 -16.16
C ASP A 91 -27.19 5.74 -16.30
N LYS A 92 -27.74 6.83 -15.80
CA LYS A 92 -27.07 8.15 -15.79
C LYS A 92 -25.81 8.13 -14.92
N LEU A 93 -25.85 7.48 -13.77
CA LEU A 93 -24.71 7.33 -12.86
C LEU A 93 -23.59 6.53 -13.52
N MET A 94 -23.93 5.41 -14.15
CA MET A 94 -22.95 4.57 -14.85
C MET A 94 -22.36 5.27 -16.07
N PHE A 95 -23.17 6.03 -16.80
CA PHE A 95 -22.66 6.86 -17.90
C PHE A 95 -21.66 7.92 -17.40
N ALA A 96 -22.00 8.63 -16.31
CA ALA A 96 -21.09 9.61 -15.71
C ALA A 96 -19.79 8.95 -15.18
N TYR A 97 -19.89 7.78 -14.58
CA TYR A 97 -18.73 7.04 -14.12
C TYR A 97 -17.83 6.58 -15.28
N ASN A 98 -18.41 6.08 -16.37
CA ASN A 98 -17.64 5.73 -17.57
C ASN A 98 -16.89 6.92 -18.14
N LEU A 99 -17.54 8.09 -18.25
CA LEU A 99 -16.88 9.32 -18.70
C LEU A 99 -15.73 9.74 -17.75
N TYR A 100 -15.93 9.57 -16.45
CA TYR A 100 -14.89 9.89 -15.45
C TYR A 100 -13.68 8.97 -15.56
N THR A 101 -13.87 7.71 -15.94
CA THR A 101 -12.81 6.71 -16.07
C THR A 101 -12.19 6.65 -17.47
N GLU A 102 -12.74 7.36 -18.45
CA GLU A 102 -12.14 7.44 -19.77
C GLU A 102 -10.77 8.14 -19.74
N PRO A 103 -9.79 7.64 -20.51
CA PRO A 103 -8.52 8.30 -20.66
C PRO A 103 -8.67 9.75 -21.15
N ALA A 104 -7.84 10.65 -20.64
CA ALA A 104 -7.78 11.99 -21.20
C ALA A 104 -7.36 11.96 -22.69
N PRO A 105 -7.79 12.94 -23.52
CA PRO A 105 -7.42 12.99 -24.91
C PRO A 105 -5.91 12.89 -25.12
N GLY A 106 -5.48 11.99 -25.99
CA GLY A 106 -4.07 11.75 -26.29
C GLY A 106 -3.42 10.59 -25.51
N TRP A 107 -4.14 10.00 -24.56
CA TRP A 107 -3.67 8.83 -23.80
C TRP A 107 -4.40 7.55 -24.24
N SER A 108 -3.64 6.45 -24.33
CA SER A 108 -4.23 5.11 -24.50
C SER A 108 -4.80 4.60 -23.18
N LEU A 109 -5.66 3.56 -23.23
CA LEU A 109 -6.13 2.89 -22.01
C LEU A 109 -4.98 2.30 -21.19
N ASP A 110 -3.93 1.82 -21.88
CA ASP A 110 -2.80 1.17 -21.23
C ASP A 110 -1.90 2.17 -20.47
N ASP A 111 -1.80 3.41 -20.96
CA ASP A 111 -0.90 4.44 -20.42
C ASP A 111 -1.62 5.55 -19.63
N ALA A 112 -2.95 5.58 -19.64
CA ALA A 112 -3.73 6.67 -19.03
C ALA A 112 -3.43 6.86 -17.52
N TRP A 113 -3.12 5.79 -16.83
CA TRP A 113 -2.75 5.82 -15.41
C TRP A 113 -1.48 6.64 -15.15
N LYS A 114 -0.52 6.67 -16.08
CA LYS A 114 0.73 7.42 -15.96
C LYS A 114 0.50 8.92 -15.83
N GLN A 115 -0.53 9.43 -16.51
CA GLN A 115 -0.85 10.87 -16.51
C GLN A 115 -0.99 11.42 -15.09
N THR A 116 -1.68 10.70 -14.22
CA THR A 116 -1.88 11.12 -12.83
C THR A 116 -0.56 11.21 -12.09
N TYR A 117 0.33 10.24 -12.31
CA TYR A 117 1.58 10.14 -11.58
C TYR A 117 2.68 11.06 -12.11
N TYR A 118 2.73 11.31 -13.43
CA TYR A 118 3.66 12.31 -13.98
C TYR A 118 3.47 13.71 -13.40
N ALA A 119 2.24 14.04 -12.98
CA ALA A 119 1.97 15.31 -12.31
C ALA A 119 2.41 15.34 -10.83
N GLN A 120 2.70 14.20 -10.24
CA GLN A 120 2.97 14.06 -8.82
C GLN A 120 4.44 13.74 -8.50
N PHE A 121 5.12 12.98 -9.36
CA PHE A 121 6.53 12.66 -9.17
C PHE A 121 7.43 13.70 -9.84
N THR A 122 8.45 14.15 -9.11
CA THR A 122 9.49 15.02 -9.67
C THR A 122 10.49 14.25 -10.55
N ASP A 123 10.76 12.99 -10.19
CA ASP A 123 11.57 12.05 -10.97
C ASP A 123 10.67 11.13 -11.81
N GLN A 124 10.66 11.34 -13.13
CA GLN A 124 9.81 10.56 -14.06
C GLN A 124 10.18 9.06 -14.09
N ARG A 125 11.40 8.69 -13.71
CA ARG A 125 11.78 7.27 -13.58
C ARG A 125 10.93 6.52 -12.57
N ALA A 126 10.39 7.21 -11.57
CA ALA A 126 9.41 6.62 -10.65
C ALA A 126 8.19 6.06 -11.40
N VAL A 127 7.76 6.73 -12.45
CA VAL A 127 6.62 6.29 -13.28
C VAL A 127 7.04 5.29 -14.33
N ASP A 128 8.09 5.61 -15.11
CA ASP A 128 8.47 4.84 -16.30
C ASP A 128 9.18 3.52 -15.98
N GLU A 129 9.83 3.43 -14.82
CA GLU A 129 10.57 2.25 -14.39
C GLU A 129 9.88 1.58 -13.20
N THR A 130 9.70 2.29 -12.09
CA THR A 130 9.23 1.67 -10.85
C THR A 130 7.75 1.28 -10.90
N LEU A 131 6.86 2.20 -11.30
CA LEU A 131 5.44 1.89 -11.35
C LEU A 131 5.10 0.92 -12.48
N GLU A 132 5.82 0.95 -13.61
CA GLU A 132 5.70 -0.07 -14.64
C GLU A 132 6.05 -1.45 -14.08
N LEU A 133 7.22 -1.56 -13.45
CA LEU A 133 7.68 -2.81 -12.82
C LEU A 133 6.67 -3.35 -11.79
N MET A 134 6.09 -2.47 -10.97
CA MET A 134 5.07 -2.84 -9.98
C MET A 134 3.79 -3.39 -10.61
N ARG A 135 3.52 -3.10 -11.86
CA ARG A 135 2.32 -3.56 -12.59
C ARG A 135 2.53 -4.88 -13.31
N GLU A 136 3.76 -5.35 -13.43
CA GLU A 136 4.03 -6.66 -14.02
C GLU A 136 3.46 -7.77 -13.12
N ASP A 137 2.79 -8.74 -13.75
CA ASP A 137 2.09 -9.81 -13.03
C ASP A 137 3.02 -10.64 -12.13
N GLU A 138 4.30 -10.78 -12.51
CA GLU A 138 5.29 -11.52 -11.73
C GLU A 138 5.64 -10.85 -10.40
N HIS A 139 5.40 -9.55 -10.26
CA HIS A 139 5.64 -8.78 -9.04
C HIS A 139 4.39 -8.59 -8.20
N ARG A 140 3.22 -8.93 -8.72
CA ARG A 140 1.93 -8.75 -8.03
C ARG A 140 1.58 -10.00 -7.25
N ILE A 141 1.38 -9.83 -5.94
CA ILE A 141 0.93 -10.90 -5.06
C ILE A 141 -0.48 -10.58 -4.54
N LEU A 142 -1.28 -11.62 -4.37
CA LEU A 142 -2.60 -11.48 -3.76
C LEU A 142 -2.47 -11.46 -2.24
N ASP A 143 -3.13 -10.51 -1.62
CA ASP A 143 -3.29 -10.49 -0.18
C ASP A 143 -4.57 -11.26 0.21
N TYR A 144 -4.38 -12.44 0.75
CA TYR A 144 -5.48 -13.29 1.24
C TYR A 144 -5.95 -12.92 2.65
N GLN A 145 -5.32 -11.96 3.30
CA GLN A 145 -5.66 -11.56 4.67
C GLN A 145 -7.13 -11.19 4.81
N SER A 146 -7.64 -10.39 3.87
CA SER A 146 -9.04 -9.93 3.86
C SER A 146 -10.06 -11.07 3.69
N MET A 147 -9.63 -12.24 3.20
CA MET A 147 -10.47 -13.42 3.01
C MET A 147 -10.58 -14.28 4.28
N ILE A 148 -9.79 -13.98 5.31
CA ILE A 148 -9.77 -14.74 6.57
C ILE A 148 -10.34 -13.84 7.67
N PRO A 149 -11.62 -14.01 8.07
CA PRO A 149 -12.26 -13.16 9.06
C PRO A 149 -11.51 -13.12 10.39
N ASP A 150 -11.53 -11.95 11.02
CA ASP A 150 -10.95 -11.69 12.34
C ASP A 150 -9.44 -11.95 12.45
N THR A 151 -8.72 -12.02 11.35
CA THR A 151 -7.26 -12.20 11.37
C THR A 151 -6.60 -10.84 11.46
N ASP A 152 -5.84 -10.63 12.52
CA ASP A 152 -5.03 -9.44 12.71
C ASP A 152 -3.54 -9.79 12.63
N TYR A 153 -2.89 -9.33 11.57
CA TYR A 153 -1.43 -9.45 11.41
C TYR A 153 -0.71 -8.22 11.98
N GLY A 154 -1.43 -7.15 12.26
CA GLY A 154 -0.90 -5.95 12.88
C GLY A 154 -0.30 -6.26 14.24
N ASP A 155 -0.98 -7.04 15.06
CA ASP A 155 -0.50 -7.47 16.38
C ASP A 155 0.84 -8.20 16.32
N PHE A 156 1.04 -9.02 15.27
CA PHE A 156 2.31 -9.71 15.07
C PHE A 156 3.44 -8.72 14.76
N THR A 157 3.23 -7.84 13.81
CA THR A 157 4.24 -6.88 13.38
C THR A 157 4.52 -5.86 14.47
N TYR A 158 3.48 -5.36 15.14
CA TYR A 158 3.62 -4.40 16.22
C TYR A 158 4.45 -4.94 17.39
N SER A 159 4.14 -6.15 17.88
CA SER A 159 4.87 -6.75 18.98
C SER A 159 6.34 -6.98 18.67
N VAL A 160 6.66 -7.34 17.42
CA VAL A 160 8.03 -7.57 16.98
C VAL A 160 8.80 -6.25 16.78
N TYR A 161 8.19 -5.26 16.15
CA TYR A 161 8.84 -3.96 15.92
C TYR A 161 8.93 -3.10 17.17
N ALA A 162 8.03 -3.27 18.14
CA ALA A 162 8.17 -2.70 19.47
C ALA A 162 9.26 -3.39 20.32
N LEU A 163 9.94 -4.40 19.76
CA LEU A 163 10.94 -5.22 20.47
C LEU A 163 10.38 -5.92 21.74
N ALA A 164 9.06 -6.07 21.82
CA ALA A 164 8.40 -6.72 22.96
C ALA A 164 8.60 -8.24 22.93
N LYS A 165 8.66 -8.82 21.72
CA LYS A 165 8.88 -10.26 21.50
C LYS A 165 9.81 -10.51 20.32
N LYS A 166 10.49 -11.65 20.34
CA LYS A 166 11.24 -12.11 19.18
C LYS A 166 10.28 -12.63 18.10
N PRO A 167 10.62 -12.48 16.79
CA PRO A 167 9.75 -12.93 15.72
C PRO A 167 9.32 -14.39 15.82
N ALA A 168 10.22 -15.30 16.21
CA ALA A 168 9.92 -16.72 16.35
C ALA A 168 8.96 -17.01 17.51
N GLU A 169 9.13 -16.35 18.63
CA GLU A 169 8.28 -16.46 19.81
C GLU A 169 6.85 -15.98 19.51
N GLN A 170 6.72 -14.82 18.86
CA GLN A 170 5.43 -14.27 18.47
C GLN A 170 4.72 -15.18 17.45
N LEU A 171 5.46 -15.74 16.49
CA LEU A 171 4.92 -16.66 15.51
C LEU A 171 4.40 -17.95 16.17
N GLU A 172 5.16 -18.54 17.09
CA GLU A 172 4.76 -19.73 17.82
C GLU A 172 3.47 -19.51 18.61
N GLU A 173 3.34 -18.37 19.27
CA GLU A 173 2.16 -17.99 20.04
C GLU A 173 0.91 -17.79 19.15
N MET A 174 1.05 -17.15 17.99
CA MET A 174 -0.10 -16.81 17.14
C MET A 174 -0.51 -17.93 16.17
N THR A 175 0.40 -18.84 15.82
CA THR A 175 0.14 -19.90 14.85
C THR A 175 -1.12 -20.73 15.14
N PRO A 176 -1.40 -21.20 16.38
CA PRO A 176 -2.62 -21.98 16.65
C PRO A 176 -3.90 -21.21 16.35
N THR A 177 -3.94 -19.93 16.71
CA THR A 177 -5.10 -19.05 16.45
C THR A 177 -5.29 -18.83 14.95
N TRP A 178 -4.22 -18.53 14.23
CA TRP A 178 -4.28 -18.33 12.79
C TRP A 178 -4.73 -19.60 12.04
N ASN A 179 -4.17 -20.76 12.39
CA ASN A 179 -4.58 -22.02 11.78
C ASN A 179 -6.08 -22.30 11.99
N SER A 180 -6.60 -22.05 13.20
CA SER A 180 -8.03 -22.23 13.47
C SER A 180 -8.91 -21.29 12.62
N LYS A 181 -8.48 -20.05 12.40
CA LYS A 181 -9.21 -19.09 11.56
C LYS A 181 -9.17 -19.49 10.08
N ILE A 182 -8.01 -19.94 9.60
CA ILE A 182 -7.84 -20.44 8.22
C ILE A 182 -8.72 -21.68 7.99
N GLU A 183 -8.72 -22.64 8.92
CA GLU A 183 -9.55 -23.82 8.84
C GLU A 183 -11.04 -23.47 8.78
N LYS A 184 -11.47 -22.51 9.60
CA LYS A 184 -12.85 -22.02 9.57
C LYS A 184 -13.19 -21.35 8.24
N ALA A 185 -12.33 -20.49 7.70
CA ALA A 185 -12.54 -19.81 6.42
C ALA A 185 -12.59 -20.79 5.24
N ASN A 186 -11.89 -21.92 5.31
CA ASN A 186 -11.92 -22.96 4.29
C ASN A 186 -13.13 -23.91 4.41
N ALA A 187 -13.88 -23.86 5.50
CA ALA A 187 -15.03 -24.73 5.74
C ALA A 187 -16.37 -24.10 5.29
N ASP A 188 -16.41 -22.79 5.11
CA ASP A 188 -17.54 -22.00 4.61
C ASP A 188 -17.49 -21.90 3.06
#